data_d52b5d139562c9a03c07398847f5ef52
#
_entry.id   d52b5d139562c9a03c07398847f5ef52
#
_cell.length_a   1.000
_cell.length_b   1.000
_cell.length_c   1.000
_cell.angle_alpha   90.00
_cell.angle_beta   90.00
_cell.angle_gamma   90.00
#
_symmetry.space_group_name_H-M   'P 1'
#
loop_
_entity.id
_entity.type
_entity.pdbx_description
1 polymer ?
#
loop_
_entity_poly.entity_id
_entity_poly.type
_entity_poly.pdbx_seq_one_letter_code
_entity_poly.pdbx_strand_id
1 'polypeptide(L)'
;IDGTIAEIPRRNKASIFLTLPKGSTGNGIRFGSANTFYVADFTGHNVLKVDLKTKQVSVYCNEPKMNQPNDLAITRSGHIFCSDPNWKEGTGQLWHVSPAGKARIIAPNMGTTNGIEVSPDEKTLYVNESVQLNVWAFDLASDGTLSNKRLLIKFNDGGMDGMRCDNAGNLYITRHGKGEVAVVSPQGKVIKTITTKGKSVSNICFGGKKGRTCYITLQDRGCLETFKAEAPGREWVMMKEFLGKK
;
A
#
# COMPACT_ATOMS: atom_id res chain seq x y z
N ILE A 1 -14.83 -11.81 5.75
CA ILE A 1 -14.03 -10.59 6.04
C ILE A 1 -14.80 -9.83 7.10
N ASP A 2 -14.27 -9.71 8.30
CA ASP A 2 -15.07 -9.38 9.49
C ASP A 2 -14.97 -7.91 9.92
N GLY A 3 -14.44 -7.02 9.07
CA GLY A 3 -14.25 -5.63 9.42
C GLY A 3 -13.36 -5.42 10.64
N THR A 4 -12.35 -6.27 10.85
CA THR A 4 -11.42 -6.17 11.97
C THR A 4 -10.00 -5.87 11.49
N ILE A 5 -9.25 -5.14 12.31
CA ILE A 5 -7.81 -4.97 12.16
C ILE A 5 -7.15 -5.73 13.31
N ALA A 6 -6.20 -6.60 12.97
CA ALA A 6 -5.44 -7.35 13.95
C ALA A 6 -4.04 -6.74 14.15
N GLU A 7 -3.49 -6.94 15.31
CA GLU A 7 -2.10 -6.69 15.65
C GLU A 7 -1.39 -8.00 16.02
N ILE A 8 -0.10 -8.07 15.79
CA ILE A 8 0.73 -9.18 16.22
C ILE A 8 1.70 -8.66 17.30
N PRO A 9 1.30 -8.72 18.58
CA PRO A 9 2.17 -8.33 19.67
C PRO A 9 3.31 -9.33 19.88
N ARG A 10 4.16 -9.07 20.85
CA ARG A 10 5.25 -9.98 21.22
C ARG A 10 4.68 -11.38 21.48
N ARG A 11 5.30 -12.43 20.88
CA ARG A 11 4.97 -13.87 20.95
C ARG A 11 4.19 -14.45 19.76
N ASN A 12 4.14 -13.73 18.64
CA ASN A 12 3.56 -14.23 17.35
C ASN A 12 2.10 -14.72 17.45
N LYS A 13 1.31 -14.20 18.40
CA LYS A 13 -0.13 -14.43 18.46
C LYS A 13 -0.85 -13.19 17.97
N ALA A 14 -1.66 -13.33 16.93
CA ALA A 14 -2.54 -12.27 16.47
C ALA A 14 -3.64 -12.01 17.50
N SER A 15 -3.97 -10.74 17.72
CA SER A 15 -5.13 -10.31 18.50
C SER A 15 -5.85 -9.19 17.75
N ILE A 16 -7.15 -9.06 17.98
CA ILE A 16 -7.93 -7.96 17.38
C ILE A 16 -7.45 -6.65 18.03
N PHE A 17 -6.96 -5.74 17.18
CA PHE A 17 -6.59 -4.39 17.60
C PHE A 17 -7.82 -3.50 17.72
N LEU A 18 -8.69 -3.51 16.69
CA LEU A 18 -9.97 -2.81 16.67
C LEU A 18 -10.95 -3.46 15.67
N THR A 19 -12.22 -3.12 15.81
CA THR A 19 -13.28 -3.43 14.85
C THR A 19 -13.64 -2.15 14.09
N LEU A 20 -13.72 -2.24 12.78
CA LEU A 20 -14.13 -1.16 11.89
C LEU A 20 -15.64 -0.91 12.03
N PRO A 21 -16.14 0.26 11.59
CA PRO A 21 -17.57 0.54 11.56
C PRO A 21 -18.33 -0.55 10.77
N LYS A 22 -19.60 -0.77 11.15
CA LYS A 22 -20.45 -1.74 10.45
C LYS A 22 -20.53 -1.43 8.95
N GLY A 23 -20.29 -2.45 8.12
CA GLY A 23 -20.27 -2.32 6.66
C GLY A 23 -18.92 -1.97 6.07
N SER A 24 -17.90 -1.69 6.90
CA SER A 24 -16.55 -1.43 6.43
C SER A 24 -15.73 -2.71 6.29
N THR A 25 -14.89 -2.76 5.28
CA THR A 25 -13.89 -3.80 5.06
C THR A 25 -12.54 -3.14 4.81
N GLY A 26 -11.65 -3.21 5.80
CA GLY A 26 -10.30 -2.66 5.65
C GLY A 26 -9.43 -3.53 4.72
N ASN A 27 -8.73 -2.87 3.81
CA ASN A 27 -7.75 -3.51 2.93
C ASN A 27 -6.36 -2.91 3.16
N GLY A 28 -5.90 -1.96 2.36
CA GLY A 28 -4.59 -1.34 2.55
C GLY A 28 -4.51 -0.46 3.80
N ILE A 29 -3.40 -0.52 4.52
CA ILE A 29 -3.11 0.30 5.71
C ILE A 29 -1.82 1.08 5.50
N ARG A 30 -1.83 2.39 5.85
CA ARG A 30 -0.67 3.28 5.83
C ARG A 30 -0.60 4.15 7.06
N PHE A 31 0.57 4.20 7.68
CA PHE A 31 0.84 5.14 8.76
C PHE A 31 1.04 6.55 8.20
N GLY A 32 0.28 7.52 8.72
CA GLY A 32 0.39 8.92 8.32
C GLY A 32 1.08 9.80 9.33
N SER A 33 1.25 9.33 10.56
CA SER A 33 1.99 10.00 11.63
C SER A 33 2.34 9.01 12.73
N ALA A 34 3.03 9.47 13.77
CA ALA A 34 3.37 8.65 14.93
C ALA A 34 2.14 8.05 15.67
N ASN A 35 0.97 8.68 15.53
CA ASN A 35 -0.23 8.29 16.27
C ASN A 35 -1.42 7.98 15.37
N THR A 36 -1.25 7.95 14.04
CA THR A 36 -2.37 7.77 13.11
C THR A 36 -2.01 6.83 11.98
N PHE A 37 -2.97 6.02 11.57
CA PHE A 37 -2.91 5.32 10.28
C PHE A 37 -4.24 5.49 9.53
N TYR A 38 -4.15 5.27 8.23
CA TYR A 38 -5.29 5.31 7.31
C TYR A 38 -5.56 3.92 6.76
N VAL A 39 -6.82 3.66 6.45
CA VAL A 39 -7.30 2.38 5.93
C VAL A 39 -8.11 2.63 4.67
N ALA A 40 -7.80 1.92 3.60
CA ALA A 40 -8.66 1.83 2.45
C ALA A 40 -9.87 0.96 2.82
N ASP A 41 -11.07 1.54 2.80
CA ASP A 41 -12.30 0.86 3.13
C ASP A 41 -13.01 0.39 1.87
N PHE A 42 -12.77 -0.85 1.52
CA PHE A 42 -13.20 -1.49 0.30
C PHE A 42 -14.72 -1.46 0.06
N THR A 43 -15.53 -1.72 1.10
CA THR A 43 -16.99 -1.77 0.99
C THR A 43 -17.67 -0.46 1.34
N GLY A 44 -17.02 0.37 2.15
CA GLY A 44 -17.58 1.65 2.59
C GLY A 44 -17.28 2.81 1.64
N HIS A 45 -16.44 2.60 0.61
CA HIS A 45 -15.97 3.65 -0.32
C HIS A 45 -15.32 4.83 0.42
N ASN A 46 -14.54 4.49 1.46
CA ASN A 46 -13.92 5.45 2.36
C ASN A 46 -12.39 5.35 2.35
N VAL A 47 -11.76 6.43 2.78
CA VAL A 47 -10.48 6.38 3.50
C VAL A 47 -10.79 6.62 4.97
N LEU A 48 -10.57 5.64 5.81
CA LEU A 48 -10.74 5.75 7.24
C LEU A 48 -9.46 6.25 7.89
N LYS A 49 -9.59 7.00 8.98
CA LYS A 49 -8.50 7.45 9.84
C LYS A 49 -8.64 6.81 11.20
N VAL A 50 -7.58 6.23 11.70
CA VAL A 50 -7.54 5.58 13.00
C VAL A 50 -6.50 6.27 13.88
N ASP A 51 -6.92 6.64 15.09
CA ASP A 51 -6.03 7.09 16.15
C ASP A 51 -5.49 5.87 16.91
N LEU A 52 -4.17 5.72 16.95
CA LEU A 52 -3.52 4.56 17.57
C LEU A 52 -3.68 4.51 19.10
N LYS A 53 -3.78 5.67 19.72
CA LYS A 53 -3.85 5.78 21.19
C LYS A 53 -5.26 5.50 21.72
N THR A 54 -6.26 6.13 21.09
CA THR A 54 -7.67 6.01 21.49
C THR A 54 -8.39 4.87 20.80
N LYS A 55 -7.82 4.33 19.71
CA LYS A 55 -8.44 3.35 18.79
C LYS A 55 -9.70 3.88 18.11
N GLN A 56 -9.90 5.19 18.13
CA GLN A 56 -11.06 5.82 17.48
C GLN A 56 -10.90 5.74 15.97
N VAL A 57 -11.95 5.29 15.27
CA VAL A 57 -12.06 5.26 13.83
C VAL A 57 -12.98 6.38 13.39
N SER A 58 -12.54 7.14 12.39
CA SER A 58 -13.33 8.21 11.76
C SER A 58 -13.23 8.12 10.24
N VAL A 59 -14.26 8.57 9.54
CA VAL A 59 -14.21 8.72 8.09
C VAL A 59 -13.37 9.96 7.78
N TYR A 60 -12.22 9.76 7.13
CA TYR A 60 -11.35 10.84 6.68
C TYR A 60 -11.81 11.42 5.35
N CYS A 61 -12.21 10.52 4.46
CA CYS A 61 -12.78 10.86 3.15
C CYS A 61 -13.83 9.81 2.79
N ASN A 62 -15.00 10.25 2.35
CA ASN A 62 -16.00 9.41 1.71
C ASN A 62 -16.20 9.89 0.27
N GLU A 63 -16.09 9.00 -0.68
CA GLU A 63 -16.33 9.29 -2.10
C GLU A 63 -17.11 8.13 -2.73
N PRO A 64 -18.44 8.28 -2.89
CA PRO A 64 -19.33 7.22 -3.42
C PRO A 64 -18.97 6.72 -4.83
N LYS A 65 -18.16 7.49 -5.58
CA LYS A 65 -17.69 7.08 -6.91
C LYS A 65 -16.46 6.18 -6.88
N MET A 66 -15.87 5.96 -5.72
CA MET A 66 -14.86 4.91 -5.56
C MET A 66 -15.51 3.54 -5.77
N ASN A 67 -14.85 2.63 -6.48
CA ASN A 67 -15.34 1.27 -6.69
C ASN A 67 -15.04 0.40 -5.47
N GLN A 68 -13.75 0.19 -5.23
CA GLN A 68 -13.23 -0.74 -4.22
C GLN A 68 -11.87 -0.25 -3.74
N PRO A 69 -11.80 0.84 -2.93
CA PRO A 69 -10.53 1.35 -2.41
C PRO A 69 -9.64 0.20 -1.90
N ASN A 70 -8.47 0.01 -2.54
CA ASN A 70 -7.66 -1.19 -2.32
C ASN A 70 -6.43 -0.91 -1.47
N ASP A 71 -5.47 -0.14 -1.97
CA ASP A 71 -4.26 0.20 -1.24
C ASP A 71 -4.04 1.72 -1.22
N LEU A 72 -3.20 2.18 -0.32
CA LEU A 72 -2.90 3.59 -0.09
C LEU A 72 -1.40 3.84 -0.18
N ALA A 73 -1.03 5.03 -0.63
CA ALA A 73 0.29 5.61 -0.44
C ALA A 73 0.15 7.01 0.15
N ILE A 74 1.10 7.45 0.97
CA ILE A 74 1.02 8.74 1.65
C ILE A 74 2.34 9.50 1.56
N THR A 75 2.25 10.82 1.36
CA THR A 75 3.40 11.73 1.44
C THR A 75 3.60 12.26 2.86
N ARG A 76 4.78 12.83 3.13
CA ARG A 76 5.07 13.53 4.40
C ARG A 76 4.14 14.72 4.65
N SER A 77 3.65 15.35 3.58
CA SER A 77 2.69 16.46 3.64
C SER A 77 1.24 16.02 3.84
N GLY A 78 0.98 14.69 3.88
CA GLY A 78 -0.35 14.13 4.15
C GLY A 78 -1.26 13.98 2.94
N HIS A 79 -0.73 14.11 1.71
CA HIS A 79 -1.46 13.69 0.52
C HIS A 79 -1.56 12.18 0.48
N ILE A 80 -2.77 11.65 0.27
CA ILE A 80 -3.03 10.21 0.16
C ILE A 80 -3.40 9.89 -1.28
N PHE A 81 -2.81 8.82 -1.81
CA PHE A 81 -3.12 8.25 -3.11
C PHE A 81 -3.77 6.89 -2.88
N CYS A 82 -4.90 6.64 -3.53
CA CYS A 82 -5.65 5.41 -3.38
C CYS A 82 -5.79 4.71 -4.72
N SER A 83 -5.44 3.44 -4.79
CA SER A 83 -5.77 2.57 -5.89
C SER A 83 -7.20 2.07 -5.75
N ASP A 84 -7.92 2.06 -6.85
CA ASP A 84 -9.36 1.79 -6.87
C ASP A 84 -9.72 0.92 -8.08
N PRO A 85 -9.57 -0.41 -7.96
CA PRO A 85 -9.89 -1.34 -9.03
C PRO A 85 -11.40 -1.54 -9.17
N ASN A 86 -11.81 -1.90 -10.38
CA ASN A 86 -13.07 -2.57 -10.68
C ASN A 86 -12.75 -3.99 -11.18
N TRP A 87 -12.72 -4.94 -10.27
CA TRP A 87 -12.33 -6.32 -10.57
C TRP A 87 -13.24 -6.99 -11.59
N LYS A 88 -14.54 -6.66 -11.56
CA LYS A 88 -15.53 -7.24 -12.46
C LYS A 88 -15.29 -6.84 -13.90
N GLU A 89 -14.95 -5.58 -14.13
CA GLU A 89 -14.74 -5.01 -15.48
C GLU A 89 -13.27 -5.07 -15.92
N GLY A 90 -12.35 -5.49 -15.05
CA GLY A 90 -10.92 -5.49 -15.34
C GLY A 90 -10.31 -4.11 -15.51
N THR A 91 -10.92 -3.10 -14.91
CA THR A 91 -10.51 -1.67 -14.99
C THR A 91 -10.16 -1.12 -13.61
N GLY A 92 -9.84 0.16 -13.54
CA GLY A 92 -9.57 0.87 -12.31
C GLY A 92 -9.23 2.33 -12.51
N GLN A 93 -8.94 2.99 -11.42
CA GLN A 93 -8.62 4.41 -11.38
C GLN A 93 -7.73 4.71 -10.17
N LEU A 94 -7.15 5.91 -10.14
CA LEU A 94 -6.41 6.41 -8.99
C LEU A 94 -7.09 7.66 -8.44
N TRP A 95 -7.16 7.72 -7.13
CA TRP A 95 -7.68 8.87 -6.39
C TRP A 95 -6.55 9.56 -5.62
N HIS A 96 -6.65 10.87 -5.55
CA HIS A 96 -5.89 11.71 -4.64
C HIS A 96 -6.85 12.25 -3.57
N VAL A 97 -6.50 12.05 -2.32
CA VAL A 97 -7.17 12.66 -1.17
C VAL A 97 -6.22 13.70 -0.57
N SER A 98 -6.64 14.95 -0.59
CA SER A 98 -5.85 16.06 -0.07
C SER A 98 -5.71 15.97 1.46
N PRO A 99 -4.75 16.70 2.09
CA PRO A 99 -4.66 16.81 3.55
C PRO A 99 -5.93 17.35 4.23
N ALA A 100 -6.82 17.98 3.47
CA ALA A 100 -8.14 18.42 3.95
C ALA A 100 -9.25 17.36 3.78
N GLY A 101 -8.91 16.12 3.38
CA GLY A 101 -9.88 15.03 3.19
C GLY A 101 -10.73 15.13 1.91
N LYS A 102 -10.34 15.95 0.93
CA LYS A 102 -11.08 16.10 -0.33
C LYS A 102 -10.50 15.16 -1.39
N ALA A 103 -11.34 14.28 -1.97
CA ALA A 103 -10.96 13.37 -3.04
C ALA A 103 -11.13 13.98 -4.43
N ARG A 104 -10.25 13.57 -5.35
CA ARG A 104 -10.39 13.77 -6.80
C ARG A 104 -9.76 12.61 -7.57
N ILE A 105 -10.31 12.25 -8.72
CA ILE A 105 -9.69 11.32 -9.66
C ILE A 105 -8.46 11.99 -10.24
N ILE A 106 -7.34 11.26 -10.29
CA ILE A 106 -6.06 11.74 -10.84
C ILE A 106 -5.56 10.90 -12.02
N ALA A 107 -6.02 9.67 -12.14
CA ALA A 107 -5.78 8.82 -13.30
C ALA A 107 -7.00 7.91 -13.53
N PRO A 108 -7.90 8.27 -14.44
CA PRO A 108 -8.99 7.39 -14.88
C PRO A 108 -8.46 6.35 -15.88
N ASN A 109 -9.29 5.37 -16.20
CA ASN A 109 -9.04 4.39 -17.27
C ASN A 109 -7.74 3.60 -17.10
N MET A 110 -7.46 3.20 -15.86
CA MET A 110 -6.40 2.26 -15.54
C MET A 110 -6.91 0.81 -15.70
N GLY A 111 -6.00 -0.16 -15.65
CA GLY A 111 -6.34 -1.56 -15.43
C GLY A 111 -6.74 -1.83 -13.98
N THR A 112 -6.67 -3.08 -13.54
CA THR A 112 -6.97 -3.47 -12.14
C THR A 112 -5.89 -2.97 -11.19
N THR A 113 -5.97 -1.69 -10.82
CA THR A 113 -5.01 -1.04 -9.91
C THR A 113 -5.01 -1.69 -8.54
N ASN A 114 -3.82 -1.95 -7.98
CA ASN A 114 -3.66 -2.60 -6.68
C ASN A 114 -2.56 -1.91 -5.88
N GLY A 115 -1.41 -2.53 -5.65
CA GLY A 115 -0.32 -1.92 -4.90
C GLY A 115 0.05 -0.54 -5.43
N ILE A 116 0.16 0.43 -4.53
CA ILE A 116 0.49 1.82 -4.82
C ILE A 116 1.53 2.33 -3.83
N GLU A 117 2.52 3.09 -4.31
CA GLU A 117 3.59 3.59 -3.46
C GLU A 117 4.20 4.89 -3.99
N VAL A 118 4.66 5.73 -3.07
CA VAL A 118 5.38 6.98 -3.37
C VAL A 118 6.88 6.75 -3.20
N SER A 119 7.71 7.28 -4.11
CA SER A 119 9.17 7.22 -4.00
C SER A 119 9.71 7.91 -2.74
N PRO A 120 10.94 7.61 -2.27
CA PRO A 120 11.50 8.24 -1.08
C PRO A 120 11.65 9.76 -1.16
N ASP A 121 11.89 10.29 -2.34
CA ASP A 121 11.98 11.74 -2.63
C ASP A 121 10.63 12.40 -2.91
N GLU A 122 9.55 11.61 -2.91
CA GLU A 122 8.16 12.01 -3.16
C GLU A 122 7.91 12.65 -4.54
N LYS A 123 8.76 12.33 -5.53
CA LYS A 123 8.63 12.84 -6.92
C LYS A 123 8.04 11.82 -7.88
N THR A 124 7.82 10.59 -7.45
CA THR A 124 7.25 9.53 -8.27
C THR A 124 6.16 8.78 -7.52
N LEU A 125 5.01 8.58 -8.17
CA LEU A 125 3.99 7.65 -7.73
C LEU A 125 4.07 6.39 -8.59
N TYR A 126 4.15 5.24 -7.94
CA TYR A 126 4.12 3.92 -8.58
C TYR A 126 2.77 3.26 -8.32
N VAL A 127 2.25 2.55 -9.32
CA VAL A 127 1.06 1.72 -9.18
C VAL A 127 1.20 0.47 -10.03
N ASN A 128 0.79 -0.68 -9.50
CA ASN A 128 0.69 -1.89 -10.28
C ASN A 128 -0.76 -2.17 -10.71
N GLU A 129 -0.90 -2.90 -11.82
CA GLU A 129 -2.14 -3.44 -12.34
C GLU A 129 -2.06 -4.97 -12.25
N SER A 130 -2.85 -5.56 -11.36
CA SER A 130 -2.77 -6.99 -11.01
C SER A 130 -2.95 -7.93 -12.19
N VAL A 131 -3.94 -7.65 -13.07
CA VAL A 131 -4.32 -8.51 -14.20
C VAL A 131 -3.50 -8.18 -15.44
N GLN A 132 -3.26 -6.90 -15.71
CA GLN A 132 -2.52 -6.43 -16.89
C GLN A 132 -1.01 -6.61 -16.74
N LEU A 133 -0.54 -6.90 -15.51
CA LEU A 133 0.85 -7.17 -15.14
C LEU A 133 1.80 -5.99 -15.39
N ASN A 134 1.27 -4.79 -15.44
CA ASN A 134 2.04 -3.55 -15.60
C ASN A 134 2.37 -2.93 -14.25
N VAL A 135 3.54 -2.32 -14.14
CA VAL A 135 3.87 -1.37 -13.08
C VAL A 135 4.11 -0.03 -13.75
N TRP A 136 3.29 0.95 -13.40
CA TRP A 136 3.38 2.31 -13.92
C TRP A 136 4.11 3.22 -12.95
N ALA A 137 4.82 4.20 -13.49
CA ALA A 137 5.39 5.31 -12.76
C ALA A 137 4.81 6.63 -13.31
N PHE A 138 4.48 7.54 -12.43
CA PHE A 138 4.02 8.89 -12.74
C PHE A 138 4.95 9.89 -12.06
N ASP A 139 5.21 11.01 -12.69
CA ASP A 139 5.82 12.13 -12.00
C ASP A 139 4.77 12.74 -11.06
N LEU A 140 5.18 12.97 -9.82
CA LEU A 140 4.34 13.46 -8.73
C LEU A 140 4.76 14.87 -8.35
N ALA A 141 3.85 15.82 -8.51
CA ALA A 141 4.02 17.18 -8.02
C ALA A 141 3.63 17.31 -6.54
N SER A 142 4.11 18.35 -5.87
CA SER A 142 3.88 18.57 -4.44
C SER A 142 2.42 18.83 -4.06
N ASP A 143 1.58 19.21 -5.02
CA ASP A 143 0.13 19.39 -4.85
C ASP A 143 -0.69 18.09 -5.08
N GLY A 144 0.00 16.97 -5.36
CA GLY A 144 -0.60 15.68 -5.66
C GLY A 144 -1.05 15.51 -7.12
N THR A 145 -0.63 16.40 -8.03
CA THR A 145 -0.88 16.26 -9.46
C THR A 145 0.07 15.24 -10.07
N LEU A 146 -0.46 14.40 -10.97
CA LEU A 146 0.31 13.40 -11.71
C LEU A 146 0.53 13.85 -13.15
N SER A 147 1.72 13.54 -13.68
CA SER A 147 2.07 13.74 -15.08
C SER A 147 2.98 12.61 -15.56
N ASN A 148 3.31 12.60 -16.84
CA ASN A 148 4.33 11.74 -17.44
C ASN A 148 4.19 10.26 -17.08
N LYS A 149 2.99 9.68 -17.31
CA LYS A 149 2.73 8.23 -17.14
C LYS A 149 3.69 7.43 -18.02
N ARG A 150 4.45 6.52 -17.41
CA ARG A 150 5.39 5.64 -18.11
C ARG A 150 5.36 4.23 -17.53
N LEU A 151 5.56 3.25 -18.40
CA LEU A 151 5.71 1.85 -17.98
C LEU A 151 7.08 1.68 -17.31
N LEU A 152 7.08 1.30 -16.04
CA LEU A 152 8.32 0.98 -15.33
C LEU A 152 8.79 -0.44 -15.68
N ILE A 153 7.89 -1.42 -15.54
CA ILE A 153 8.14 -2.81 -15.88
C ILE A 153 6.82 -3.52 -16.19
N LYS A 154 6.88 -4.51 -17.07
CA LYS A 154 5.79 -5.45 -17.32
C LYS A 154 6.27 -6.86 -16.97
N PHE A 155 5.46 -7.59 -16.21
CA PHE A 155 5.68 -9.01 -15.96
C PHE A 155 4.91 -9.86 -16.99
N ASN A 156 5.30 -11.12 -17.13
CA ASN A 156 4.71 -12.02 -18.13
C ASN A 156 3.85 -13.12 -17.48
N ASP A 157 3.84 -13.21 -16.16
CA ASP A 157 3.18 -14.27 -15.41
C ASP A 157 2.77 -13.81 -14.01
N GLY A 158 2.00 -14.67 -13.32
CA GLY A 158 1.49 -14.40 -11.97
C GLY A 158 0.60 -13.17 -11.91
N GLY A 159 0.17 -12.80 -10.71
CA GLY A 159 -0.49 -11.54 -10.42
C GLY A 159 0.44 -10.58 -9.67
N MET A 160 -0.05 -9.39 -9.40
CA MET A 160 0.57 -8.46 -8.46
C MET A 160 -0.47 -8.01 -7.45
N ASP A 161 -0.04 -7.82 -6.20
CA ASP A 161 -0.88 -7.32 -5.12
C ASP A 161 -0.18 -6.12 -4.46
N GLY A 162 -0.08 -6.04 -3.16
CA GLY A 162 0.54 -4.91 -2.48
C GLY A 162 2.02 -4.71 -2.83
N MET A 163 2.50 -3.50 -2.70
CA MET A 163 3.91 -3.17 -2.87
C MET A 163 4.36 -2.05 -1.93
N ARG A 164 5.65 -2.02 -1.63
CA ARG A 164 6.33 -0.99 -0.83
C ARG A 164 7.68 -0.67 -1.44
N CYS A 165 8.21 0.50 -1.16
CA CYS A 165 9.60 0.80 -1.50
C CYS A 165 10.51 0.87 -0.28
N ASP A 166 11.79 0.55 -0.47
CA ASP A 166 12.82 0.86 0.47
C ASP A 166 13.31 2.31 0.31
N ASN A 167 14.15 2.77 1.23
CA ASN A 167 14.67 4.14 1.20
C ASN A 167 15.75 4.36 0.12
N ALA A 168 16.19 3.32 -0.58
CA ALA A 168 17.02 3.40 -1.78
C ALA A 168 16.18 3.52 -3.06
N GLY A 169 14.85 3.44 -2.96
CA GLY A 169 13.90 3.57 -4.07
C GLY A 169 13.55 2.26 -4.76
N ASN A 170 14.03 1.11 -4.28
CA ASN A 170 13.66 -0.17 -4.86
C ASN A 170 12.24 -0.56 -4.44
N LEU A 171 11.43 -1.00 -5.40
CA LEU A 171 10.07 -1.50 -5.17
C LEU A 171 10.11 -2.98 -4.83
N TYR A 172 9.43 -3.35 -3.75
CA TYR A 172 9.18 -4.74 -3.33
C TYR A 172 7.73 -5.06 -3.69
N ILE A 173 7.53 -5.83 -4.74
CA ILE A 173 6.23 -6.13 -5.34
C ILE A 173 5.86 -7.56 -5.01
N THR A 174 4.72 -7.77 -4.34
CA THR A 174 4.19 -9.12 -4.08
C THR A 174 3.63 -9.71 -5.37
N ARG A 175 4.09 -10.93 -5.71
CA ARG A 175 3.71 -11.65 -6.92
C ARG A 175 2.70 -12.74 -6.57
N HIS A 176 1.41 -12.32 -6.48
CA HIS A 176 0.31 -13.20 -6.15
C HIS A 176 0.16 -14.33 -7.17
N GLY A 177 -0.08 -15.54 -6.68
CA GLY A 177 -0.15 -16.75 -7.48
C GLY A 177 1.22 -17.36 -7.85
N LYS A 178 2.31 -16.57 -7.76
CA LYS A 178 3.66 -17.02 -8.07
C LYS A 178 4.48 -17.42 -6.84
N GLY A 179 4.15 -16.89 -5.68
CA GLY A 179 4.85 -17.20 -4.43
C GLY A 179 6.21 -16.52 -4.33
N GLU A 180 6.30 -15.26 -4.69
CA GLU A 180 7.54 -14.51 -4.62
C GLU A 180 7.30 -13.01 -4.35
N VAL A 181 8.35 -12.33 -3.91
CA VAL A 181 8.46 -10.87 -3.92
C VAL A 181 9.54 -10.48 -4.92
N ALA A 182 9.17 -9.72 -5.94
CA ALA A 182 10.12 -9.14 -6.87
C ALA A 182 10.64 -7.80 -6.32
N VAL A 183 11.97 -7.63 -6.27
CA VAL A 183 12.60 -6.35 -5.97
C VAL A 183 13.00 -5.69 -7.27
N VAL A 184 12.40 -4.54 -7.55
CA VAL A 184 12.55 -3.81 -8.83
C VAL A 184 13.25 -2.48 -8.54
N SER A 185 14.32 -2.20 -9.28
CA SER A 185 15.03 -0.93 -9.17
C SER A 185 14.20 0.24 -9.73
N PRO A 186 14.53 1.51 -9.40
CA PRO A 186 13.88 2.68 -9.99
C PRO A 186 13.95 2.74 -11.53
N GLN A 187 14.88 1.98 -12.15
CA GLN A 187 15.02 1.87 -13.60
C GLN A 187 14.22 0.73 -14.22
N GLY A 188 13.36 0.05 -13.43
CA GLY A 188 12.50 -1.03 -13.91
C GLY A 188 13.20 -2.39 -14.09
N LYS A 189 14.36 -2.60 -13.47
CA LYS A 189 15.04 -3.90 -13.49
C LYS A 189 14.70 -4.73 -12.27
N VAL A 190 14.34 -5.99 -12.45
CA VAL A 190 14.30 -6.97 -11.35
C VAL A 190 15.72 -7.23 -10.89
N ILE A 191 16.06 -6.80 -9.67
CA ILE A 191 17.40 -6.93 -9.09
C ILE A 191 17.48 -8.08 -8.09
N LYS A 192 16.34 -8.55 -7.59
CA LYS A 192 16.27 -9.67 -6.65
C LYS A 192 14.87 -10.29 -6.69
N THR A 193 14.80 -11.58 -6.46
CA THR A 193 13.56 -12.32 -6.23
C THR A 193 13.64 -13.07 -4.92
N ILE A 194 12.63 -12.95 -4.08
CA ILE A 194 12.54 -13.65 -2.79
C ILE A 194 11.39 -14.63 -2.89
N THR A 195 11.70 -15.93 -2.89
CA THR A 195 10.71 -17.00 -2.90
C THR A 195 10.05 -17.13 -1.51
N THR A 196 8.73 -17.27 -1.48
CA THR A 196 7.94 -17.53 -0.28
C THR A 196 7.48 -18.98 -0.23
N LYS A 197 7.08 -19.45 0.96
CA LYS A 197 6.52 -20.82 1.11
C LYS A 197 5.09 -20.95 0.62
N GLY A 198 4.33 -19.85 0.59
CA GLY A 198 2.99 -19.77 0.04
C GLY A 198 2.98 -19.14 -1.34
N LYS A 199 1.90 -19.32 -2.10
CA LYS A 199 1.74 -18.73 -3.44
C LYS A 199 0.90 -17.46 -3.45
N SER A 200 -0.01 -17.28 -2.51
CA SER A 200 -0.91 -16.13 -2.44
C SER A 200 -0.30 -15.00 -1.60
N VAL A 201 0.81 -14.47 -2.10
CA VAL A 201 1.52 -13.34 -1.49
C VAL A 201 0.70 -12.07 -1.73
N SER A 202 0.13 -11.47 -0.68
CA SER A 202 -0.83 -10.37 -0.86
C SER A 202 -0.28 -9.00 -0.51
N ASN A 203 0.40 -8.83 0.60
CA ASN A 203 0.94 -7.50 0.93
C ASN A 203 2.29 -7.61 1.63
N ILE A 204 2.99 -6.50 1.73
CA ILE A 204 4.31 -6.40 2.35
C ILE A 204 4.42 -5.10 3.13
N CYS A 205 5.11 -5.11 4.27
CA CYS A 205 5.51 -3.91 4.98
C CYS A 205 6.91 -4.05 5.57
N PHE A 206 7.54 -2.91 5.85
CA PHE A 206 8.85 -2.82 6.48
C PHE A 206 8.72 -2.49 7.96
N GLY A 207 9.54 -3.14 8.78
CA GLY A 207 9.53 -2.90 10.22
C GLY A 207 10.79 -3.43 10.92
N GLY A 208 10.62 -3.71 12.23
CA GLY A 208 11.72 -4.14 13.08
C GLY A 208 12.65 -2.99 13.50
N LYS A 209 13.63 -3.29 14.35
CA LYS A 209 14.48 -2.27 15.00
C LYS A 209 15.20 -1.32 14.04
N LYS A 210 15.58 -1.82 12.84
CA LYS A 210 16.31 -1.06 11.81
C LYS A 210 15.47 -0.78 10.57
N GLY A 211 14.15 -1.06 10.57
CA GLY A 211 13.29 -0.88 9.39
C GLY A 211 13.59 -1.81 8.22
N ARG A 212 14.37 -2.85 8.42
CA ARG A 212 14.85 -3.75 7.35
C ARG A 212 14.24 -5.15 7.40
N THR A 213 13.28 -5.38 8.29
CA THR A 213 12.52 -6.63 8.30
C THR A 213 11.26 -6.42 7.47
N CYS A 214 11.15 -7.15 6.38
CA CYS A 214 9.92 -7.23 5.61
C CYS A 214 9.00 -8.27 6.23
N TYR A 215 7.74 -7.93 6.38
CA TYR A 215 6.64 -8.81 6.79
C TYR A 215 5.71 -8.97 5.61
N ILE A 216 5.41 -10.20 5.23
CA ILE A 216 4.62 -10.54 4.05
C ILE A 216 3.39 -11.30 4.50
N THR A 217 2.22 -10.92 4.02
CA THR A 217 0.98 -11.67 4.23
C THR A 217 0.82 -12.77 3.17
N LEU A 218 0.48 -13.97 3.62
CA LEU A 218 0.24 -15.15 2.79
C LEU A 218 -1.17 -15.65 3.03
N GLN A 219 -2.06 -15.40 2.07
CA GLN A 219 -3.49 -15.73 2.19
C GLN A 219 -3.72 -17.24 2.22
N ASP A 220 -3.06 -17.99 1.33
CA ASP A 220 -3.18 -19.44 1.22
C ASP A 220 -2.65 -20.20 2.45
N ARG A 221 -1.89 -19.53 3.31
CA ARG A 221 -1.32 -20.13 4.53
C ARG A 221 -1.82 -19.49 5.82
N GLY A 222 -2.58 -18.40 5.74
CA GLY A 222 -3.09 -17.69 6.91
C GLY A 222 -1.98 -17.22 7.87
N CYS A 223 -0.82 -16.82 7.34
CA CYS A 223 0.33 -16.46 8.16
C CYS A 223 1.12 -15.29 7.59
N LEU A 224 2.10 -14.83 8.37
CA LEU A 224 3.14 -13.91 7.91
C LEU A 224 4.44 -14.67 7.69
N GLU A 225 5.14 -14.34 6.61
CA GLU A 225 6.56 -14.67 6.43
C GLU A 225 7.41 -13.41 6.55
N THR A 226 8.69 -13.59 6.84
CA THR A 226 9.63 -12.46 6.97
C THR A 226 10.94 -12.74 6.28
N PHE A 227 11.54 -11.68 5.74
CA PHE A 227 12.91 -11.67 5.27
C PHE A 227 13.61 -10.35 5.61
N LYS A 228 14.92 -10.27 5.34
CA LYS A 228 15.71 -9.05 5.55
C LYS A 228 15.93 -8.33 4.22
N ALA A 229 15.57 -7.05 4.19
CA ALA A 229 15.92 -6.12 3.12
C ALA A 229 17.32 -5.51 3.36
N GLU A 230 17.88 -4.96 2.30
CA GLU A 230 19.19 -4.31 2.34
C GLU A 230 19.14 -2.88 2.86
N ALA A 231 18.06 -2.15 2.54
CA ALA A 231 17.77 -0.82 3.04
C ALA A 231 16.50 -0.81 3.90
N PRO A 232 16.32 0.17 4.78
CA PRO A 232 15.06 0.35 5.52
C PRO A 232 13.94 0.77 4.57
N GLY A 233 12.70 0.40 4.93
CA GLY A 233 11.52 0.87 4.18
C GLY A 233 11.33 2.38 4.27
N ARG A 234 10.86 2.99 3.19
CA ARG A 234 10.53 4.43 3.12
C ARG A 234 9.57 4.84 4.24
N GLU A 235 8.47 4.10 4.40
CA GLU A 235 7.46 4.40 5.42
C GLU A 235 8.05 4.34 6.84
N TRP A 236 8.92 3.36 7.12
CA TRP A 236 9.60 3.25 8.40
C TRP A 236 10.51 4.47 8.68
N VAL A 237 11.24 4.95 7.66
CA VAL A 237 12.08 6.16 7.79
C VAL A 237 11.21 7.38 8.05
N MET A 238 10.13 7.57 7.28
CA MET A 238 9.17 8.65 7.46
C MET A 238 8.57 8.63 8.89
N MET A 239 8.19 7.46 9.41
CA MET A 239 7.68 7.31 10.78
C MET A 239 8.72 7.70 11.83
N LYS A 240 10.00 7.41 11.62
CA LYS A 240 11.08 7.85 12.52
C LYS A 240 11.24 9.36 12.53
N GLU A 241 11.11 10.02 11.38
CA GLU A 241 11.12 11.47 11.29
C GLU A 241 9.99 12.11 12.10
N PHE A 242 8.77 11.53 12.05
CA PHE A 242 7.64 12.00 12.87
C PHE A 242 7.84 11.80 14.37
N LEU A 243 8.49 10.70 14.77
CA LEU A 243 8.80 10.43 16.18
C LEU A 243 9.94 11.31 16.72
N GLY A 244 10.89 11.70 15.88
CA GLY A 244 12.02 12.55 16.25
C GLY A 244 11.70 14.05 16.33
N LYS A 245 10.54 14.48 15.84
CA LYS A 245 10.06 15.88 15.88
C LYS A 245 9.29 16.25 17.16
N LYS A 246 9.39 15.43 18.22
CA LYS A 246 8.77 15.71 19.52
C LYS A 246 9.71 16.47 20.45
#